data_3e52613e382bdcc763b869708b6fda3b
#
_entry.id   3e52613e382bdcc763b869708b6fda3b
#
_cell.length_a   1.000
_cell.length_b   1.000
_cell.length_c   1.000
_cell.angle_alpha   90.00
_cell.angle_beta   90.00
_cell.angle_gamma   90.00
#
_symmetry.space_group_name_H-M   'P 1'
#
loop_
_entity.id
_entity.type
_entity.pdbx_description
1 polymer ?
#
loop_
_entity_poly.entity_id
_entity_poly.type
_entity_poly.pdbx_seq_one_letter_code
_entity_poly.pdbx_strand_id
1 'polypeptide(L)' 'TKLREDLSMLILRARYHMAKESVADKMIDRYRDAIDEYHAFKNEFPESKYMKEADKIYRDSQKAIK' A
#
# COMPACT_ATOMS: atom_id res chain seq x y z
N THR A 1 9.47 6.24 -15.20
CA THR A 1 9.78 5.07 -15.99
C THR A 1 9.09 3.82 -15.44
N LYS A 2 9.05 2.79 -16.25
CA LYS A 2 8.38 1.55 -15.87
C LYS A 2 9.03 0.88 -14.65
N LEU A 3 10.35 0.94 -14.58
CA LEU A 3 11.08 0.38 -13.44
C LEU A 3 10.67 1.03 -12.14
N ARG A 4 10.50 2.34 -12.15
CA ARG A 4 10.12 3.10 -10.97
C ARG A 4 8.70 2.73 -10.52
N GLU A 5 7.82 2.55 -11.49
CA GLU A 5 6.45 2.12 -11.21
C GLU A 5 6.43 0.75 -10.54
N ASP A 6 7.20 -0.19 -11.08
CA ASP A 6 7.30 -1.54 -10.51
C ASP A 6 7.86 -1.51 -9.09
N LEU A 7 8.92 -0.72 -8.88
CA LEU A 7 9.52 -0.60 -7.55
C LEU A 7 8.55 0.00 -6.53
N SER A 8 7.82 1.02 -6.94
CA SER A 8 6.84 1.66 -6.06
C SER A 8 5.76 0.65 -5.66
N MET A 9 5.32 -0.16 -6.59
CA MET A 9 4.32 -1.18 -6.28
C MET A 9 4.87 -2.26 -5.36
N LEU A 10 6.13 -2.64 -5.55
CA LEU A 10 6.78 -3.60 -4.66
C LEU A 10 6.85 -3.07 -3.23
N ILE A 11 7.16 -1.80 -3.06
CA ILE A 11 7.21 -1.18 -1.75
C ILE A 11 5.82 -1.20 -1.10
N LEU A 12 4.80 -0.88 -1.87
CA LEU A 12 3.42 -0.90 -1.37
C LEU A 12 3.03 -2.29 -0.91
N ARG A 13 3.34 -3.31 -1.72
CA ARG A 13 3.05 -4.70 -1.35
C ARG A 13 3.80 -5.10 -0.07
N ALA A 14 5.08 -4.72 0.02
CA ALA A 14 5.89 -5.07 1.18
C ALA A 14 5.32 -4.47 2.45
N ARG A 15 4.92 -3.20 2.41
CA ARG A 15 4.34 -2.54 3.58
C ARG A 15 3.02 -3.17 3.98
N TYR A 16 2.20 -3.52 3.00
CA TYR A 16 0.93 -4.18 3.26
C TYR A 16 1.13 -5.54 3.93
N HIS A 17 2.07 -6.34 3.42
CA HIS A 17 2.38 -7.63 4.02
C HIS A 17 2.93 -7.49 5.43
N MET A 18 3.80 -6.52 5.65
CA MET A 18 4.33 -6.26 6.98
C MET A 18 3.21 -5.91 7.95
N ALA A 19 2.25 -5.13 7.50
CA ALA A 19 1.12 -4.75 8.34
C ALA A 19 0.29 -5.97 8.73
N LYS A 20 0.03 -6.85 7.77
CA LYS A 20 -0.77 -8.04 8.02
C LYS A 20 -0.11 -8.99 9.02
N GLU A 21 1.21 -8.99 9.05
CA GLU A 21 1.98 -9.90 9.92
C GLU A 21 2.42 -9.24 11.22
N SER A 22 2.07 -7.99 11.41
CA SER A 22 2.46 -7.27 12.62
C SER A 22 1.59 -7.65 13.80
N VAL A 23 2.15 -7.48 15.02
CA VAL A 23 1.36 -7.63 16.24
C VAL A 23 0.31 -6.52 16.30
N ALA A 24 -0.75 -6.76 17.07
CA ALA A 24 -1.89 -5.83 17.13
C ALA A 24 -1.46 -4.39 17.46
N ASP A 25 -0.51 -4.23 18.37
CA ASP A 25 -0.05 -2.90 18.80
C ASP A 25 0.50 -2.07 17.64
N LYS A 26 1.14 -2.73 16.68
CA LYS A 26 1.84 -2.07 15.59
C LYS A 26 1.07 -2.11 14.28
N MET A 27 0.04 -2.92 14.23
CA MET A 27 -0.69 -3.18 12.99
C MET A 27 -1.29 -1.90 12.39
N ILE A 28 -1.91 -1.07 13.22
CA ILE A 28 -2.56 0.15 12.74
C ILE A 28 -1.53 1.10 12.13
N ASP A 29 -0.40 1.29 12.81
CA ASP A 29 0.66 2.16 12.29
C ASP A 29 1.19 1.63 10.96
N ARG A 30 1.36 0.33 10.84
CA ARG A 30 1.86 -0.28 9.62
C ARG A 30 0.86 -0.17 8.47
N TYR A 31 -0.43 -0.32 8.77
CA TYR A 31 -1.44 -0.13 7.73
C TYR A 31 -1.50 1.33 7.28
N ARG A 32 -1.27 2.27 8.19
CA ARG A 32 -1.19 3.69 7.81
C ARG A 32 -0.02 3.94 6.88
N ASP A 33 1.13 3.29 7.14
CA ASP A 33 2.28 3.40 6.24
C ASP A 33 1.93 2.89 4.85
N ALA A 34 1.21 1.78 4.77
CA ALA A 34 0.78 1.23 3.49
C ALA A 34 -0.15 2.20 2.76
N ILE A 35 -1.05 2.84 3.50
CA ILE A 35 -1.97 3.83 2.91
C ILE A 35 -1.19 5.03 2.38
N ASP A 36 -0.19 5.50 3.12
CA ASP A 36 0.65 6.60 2.66
C ASP A 36 1.38 6.23 1.37
N GLU A 37 1.91 5.01 1.30
CA GLU A 37 2.55 4.53 0.07
C GLU A 37 1.56 4.45 -1.09
N TYR A 38 0.33 4.02 -0.80
CA TYR A 38 -0.72 3.99 -1.81
C TYR A 38 -0.96 5.37 -2.39
N HIS A 39 -1.09 6.37 -1.53
CA HIS A 39 -1.33 7.74 -2.01
C HIS A 39 -0.17 8.26 -2.85
N ALA A 40 1.06 7.97 -2.42
CA ALA A 40 2.24 8.35 -3.20
C ALA A 40 2.24 7.67 -4.56
N PHE A 41 1.90 6.37 -4.59
CA PHE A 41 1.83 5.62 -5.83
C PHE A 41 0.76 6.19 -6.77
N LYS A 42 -0.42 6.43 -6.24
CA LYS A 42 -1.52 6.97 -7.03
C LYS A 42 -1.18 8.35 -7.58
N ASN A 43 -0.50 9.16 -6.77
CA ASN A 43 -0.13 10.51 -7.17
C ASN A 43 0.86 10.48 -8.33
N GLU A 44 1.79 9.55 -8.30
CA GLU A 44 2.84 9.45 -9.31
C GLU A 44 2.40 8.64 -10.54
N PHE A 45 1.61 7.60 -10.32
CA PHE A 45 1.20 6.68 -11.40
C PHE A 45 -0.32 6.45 -11.41
N PRO A 46 -1.11 7.52 -11.61
CA PRO A 46 -2.58 7.40 -11.48
C PRO A 46 -3.23 6.46 -12.49
N GLU A 47 -2.56 6.21 -13.62
CA GLU A 47 -3.11 5.34 -14.65
C GLU A 47 -2.36 4.01 -14.75
N SER A 48 -1.68 3.63 -13.69
CA SER A 48 -0.91 2.40 -13.66
C SER A 48 -1.81 1.17 -13.77
N LYS A 49 -1.28 0.13 -14.43
CA LYS A 49 -1.96 -1.16 -14.47
C LYS A 49 -2.09 -1.78 -13.09
N TYR A 50 -1.29 -1.34 -12.13
CA TYR A 50 -1.33 -1.83 -10.76
C TYR A 50 -2.40 -1.16 -9.91
N MET A 51 -3.10 -0.16 -10.43
CA MET A 51 -4.05 0.60 -9.62
C MET A 51 -5.16 -0.25 -9.02
N LYS A 52 -5.61 -1.29 -9.73
CA LYS A 52 -6.63 -2.19 -9.20
C LYS A 52 -6.15 -2.87 -7.93
N GLU A 53 -4.93 -3.37 -7.97
CA GLU A 53 -4.33 -4.02 -6.81
C GLU A 53 -4.06 -3.01 -5.70
N ALA A 54 -3.56 -1.85 -6.06
CA ALA A 54 -3.30 -0.78 -5.09
C ALA A 54 -4.57 -0.35 -4.39
N ASP A 55 -5.67 -0.21 -5.14
CA ASP A 55 -6.97 0.13 -4.56
C ASP A 55 -7.44 -0.93 -3.57
N LYS A 56 -7.23 -2.20 -3.90
CA LYS A 56 -7.59 -3.28 -3.00
C LYS A 56 -6.79 -3.22 -1.71
N ILE A 57 -5.49 -2.97 -1.80
CA ILE A 57 -4.63 -2.83 -0.63
C ILE A 57 -5.11 -1.67 0.23
N TYR A 58 -5.46 -0.56 -0.40
CA TYR A 58 -5.97 0.61 0.31
C TYR A 58 -7.26 0.30 1.07
N ARG A 59 -8.22 -0.35 0.42
CA ARG A 59 -9.47 -0.70 1.06
C ARG A 59 -9.27 -1.65 2.24
N ASP A 60 -8.44 -2.67 2.05
CA ASP A 60 -8.14 -3.62 3.11
C ASP A 60 -7.47 -2.93 4.28
N SER A 61 -6.54 -2.02 3.99
CA SER A 61 -5.84 -1.28 5.02
C SER A 61 -6.79 -0.39 5.82
N GLN A 62 -7.73 0.26 5.14
CA GLN A 62 -8.72 1.09 5.82
C GLN A 62 -9.63 0.28 6.73
N LYS A 63 -10.04 -0.90 6.28
CA LYS A 63 -10.87 -1.78 7.09
C LYS A 63 -10.14 -2.23 8.35
N ALA A 64 -8.85 -2.48 8.23
CA ALA A 64 -8.04 -2.93 9.35
C ALA A 64 -7.86 -1.85 10.42
N ILE A 65 -7.88 -0.58 10.00
CA ILE A 65 -7.69 0.55 10.90
C ILE A 65 -8.97 0.87 11.69
N LYS A 66 -10.11 0.57 11.14
CA LYS A 66 -11.40 0.86 11.78
C LYS A 66 -11.59 0.09 13.12
#